data_80aec4846edff16c4df497cf81ce9b1d
#
_entry.id   80aec4846edff16c4df497cf81ce9b1d
#
_cell.length_a   1.000
_cell.length_b   1.000
_cell.length_c   1.000
_cell.angle_alpha   90.00
_cell.angle_beta   90.00
_cell.angle_gamma   90.00
#
_symmetry.space_group_name_H-M   'P 1'
#
loop_
_entity.id
_entity.type
_entity.pdbx_description
1 polymer ?
#
loop_
_entity_poly.entity_id
_entity_poly.type
_entity_poly.pdbx_seq_one_letter_code
_entity_poly.pdbx_strand_id
1 'polypeptide(L)'
;DFIVDAAKFLKADGTLLFAIENQYGVKYWCGAAEDHLQEPFAGIKGYKKEKTARTFSKAALERLVEEAGLKQHRIYGVLPDYKFPTYIFSEEYKPTASDMENIAYTYGKNSLLVADEKSIYQDLTDNDVLMFFANSFLVEASAEQLNANAPLLVTARGENKAEYRIITAIYPDKTVAKQAAHSKAQKHLLQMAENERVLANRGVHVFQGELKNGVWTRPFYNLRRADTCFSEYLKHAELNEVWKMVEELRENLLKSSEISFDADNALVQRGIASPDESFGAILEHGYVDMTFYNAFVDENRLVFFDQEWMIPKLPLEFILYYAVKSVFQRCGSTSAVSFETVTKHLNISKSHQRMYDALEEEIWKPLFLRQGDFYGEGGYCTQYYTTPKIEQLREHSDALEKENQQLNINLQAQLNSNKQLSNEIKDIKQNVAELTKQTEQKQKDNIFLQHKLLAEQETNTSLTQQLNNQQGHIELLLESDRELER
;
A
#
# COMPACT_ATOMS: atom_id res chain seq x y z
N ASP A 1 -4.31 28.09 -16.79
CA ASP A 1 -4.12 27.95 -18.24
C ASP A 1 -4.72 26.66 -18.81
N PHE A 2 -4.50 25.49 -18.23
CA PHE A 2 -5.02 24.22 -18.76
C PHE A 2 -6.56 24.19 -18.89
N ILE A 3 -7.31 24.62 -17.87
CA ILE A 3 -8.79 24.65 -17.91
C ILE A 3 -9.27 25.63 -18.97
N VAL A 4 -8.66 26.80 -19.07
CA VAL A 4 -8.96 27.81 -20.11
C VAL A 4 -8.71 27.26 -21.50
N ASP A 5 -7.63 26.52 -21.69
CA ASP A 5 -7.32 25.92 -22.99
C ASP A 5 -8.28 24.77 -23.31
N ALA A 6 -8.61 23.91 -22.33
CA ALA A 6 -9.59 22.84 -22.50
C ALA A 6 -10.99 23.37 -22.84
N ALA A 7 -11.42 24.47 -22.22
CA ALA A 7 -12.71 25.10 -22.48
C ALA A 7 -12.89 25.55 -23.95
N LYS A 8 -11.80 25.90 -24.63
CA LYS A 8 -11.84 26.28 -26.08
C LYS A 8 -12.24 25.14 -27.02
N PHE A 9 -12.09 23.89 -26.57
CA PHE A 9 -12.45 22.71 -27.36
C PHE A 9 -13.86 22.22 -27.10
N LEU A 10 -14.59 22.80 -26.11
CA LEU A 10 -15.95 22.43 -25.82
C LEU A 10 -16.90 22.97 -26.88
N LYS A 11 -17.95 22.19 -27.21
CA LYS A 11 -19.12 22.69 -27.91
C LYS A 11 -19.91 23.60 -26.97
N ALA A 12 -20.87 24.38 -27.49
CA ALA A 12 -21.68 25.29 -26.68
C ALA A 12 -22.40 24.57 -25.52
N ASP A 13 -22.92 23.36 -25.78
CA ASP A 13 -23.58 22.48 -24.82
C ASP A 13 -22.59 21.44 -24.18
N GLY A 14 -21.30 21.59 -24.40
CA GLY A 14 -20.28 20.67 -23.95
C GLY A 14 -19.99 20.76 -22.45
N THR A 15 -19.63 19.65 -21.85
CA THR A 15 -19.25 19.56 -20.46
C THR A 15 -17.77 19.15 -20.34
N LEU A 16 -17.00 19.89 -19.58
CA LEU A 16 -15.66 19.52 -19.14
C LEU A 16 -15.74 18.69 -17.86
N LEU A 17 -15.15 17.51 -17.89
CA LEU A 17 -15.03 16.66 -16.72
C LEU A 17 -13.54 16.43 -16.41
N PHE A 18 -13.11 16.75 -15.20
CA PHE A 18 -11.74 16.49 -14.75
C PHE A 18 -11.68 16.17 -13.26
N ALA A 19 -10.65 15.46 -12.86
CA ALA A 19 -10.43 15.10 -11.47
C ALA A 19 -9.03 15.54 -10.99
N ILE A 20 -8.94 15.89 -9.71
CA ILE A 20 -7.69 16.40 -9.10
C ILE A 20 -7.68 16.19 -7.59
N GLU A 21 -6.49 16.03 -7.01
CA GLU A 21 -6.36 15.98 -5.56
C GLU A 21 -6.71 17.31 -4.89
N ASN A 22 -7.35 17.19 -3.72
CA ASN A 22 -7.64 18.33 -2.85
C ASN A 22 -6.40 18.67 -2.00
N GLN A 23 -5.96 19.93 -2.04
CA GLN A 23 -4.88 20.45 -1.20
C GLN A 23 -5.10 20.20 0.30
N TYR A 24 -6.36 20.21 0.73
CA TYR A 24 -6.77 20.03 2.13
C TYR A 24 -7.40 18.66 2.40
N GLY A 25 -7.19 17.68 1.51
CA GLY A 25 -7.70 16.31 1.71
C GLY A 25 -7.30 15.77 3.08
N VAL A 26 -8.25 15.12 3.77
CA VAL A 26 -8.02 14.58 5.13
C VAL A 26 -6.82 13.64 5.19
N LYS A 27 -6.56 12.89 4.11
CA LYS A 27 -5.36 12.04 4.00
C LYS A 27 -4.07 12.80 4.29
N TYR A 28 -3.93 14.03 3.82
CA TYR A 28 -2.74 14.85 4.03
C TYR A 28 -2.62 15.35 5.48
N TRP A 29 -3.74 15.62 6.15
CA TRP A 29 -3.77 15.94 7.57
C TRP A 29 -3.41 14.72 8.43
N CYS A 30 -3.76 13.52 7.96
CA CYS A 30 -3.35 12.27 8.58
C CYS A 30 -1.88 11.88 8.29
N GLY A 31 -1.15 12.66 7.47
CA GLY A 31 0.27 12.45 7.21
C GLY A 31 0.59 11.73 5.90
N ALA A 32 -0.37 11.57 4.99
CA ALA A 32 -0.10 11.05 3.66
C ALA A 32 0.89 11.97 2.91
N ALA A 33 1.83 11.37 2.19
CA ALA A 33 2.71 12.10 1.31
C ALA A 33 1.97 12.51 0.04
N GLU A 34 2.25 13.71 -0.46
CA GLU A 34 1.72 14.16 -1.74
C GLU A 34 2.43 13.42 -2.88
N ASP A 35 1.66 12.95 -3.87
CA ASP A 35 2.16 12.06 -4.94
C ASP A 35 3.32 12.64 -5.75
N HIS A 36 3.29 13.95 -6.03
CA HIS A 36 4.29 14.60 -6.87
C HIS A 36 5.58 14.93 -6.14
N LEU A 37 5.50 15.26 -4.86
CA LEU A 37 6.65 15.69 -4.05
C LEU A 37 7.16 14.59 -3.14
N GLN A 38 6.36 13.55 -2.89
CA GLN A 38 6.65 12.48 -1.94
C GLN A 38 7.00 13.02 -0.53
N GLU A 39 6.42 14.18 -0.17
CA GLU A 39 6.64 14.86 1.11
C GLU A 39 5.31 15.01 1.85
N PRO A 40 5.20 14.55 3.11
CA PRO A 40 4.03 14.78 3.94
C PRO A 40 3.81 16.29 4.19
N PHE A 41 2.55 16.69 4.22
CA PHE A 41 2.11 18.08 4.49
C PHE A 41 2.56 19.14 3.48
N ALA A 42 3.13 18.77 2.33
CA ALA A 42 3.70 19.73 1.37
C ALA A 42 2.66 20.75 0.88
N GLY A 43 1.48 20.30 0.45
CA GLY A 43 0.40 21.19 0.00
C GLY A 43 -0.17 22.08 1.11
N ILE A 44 -0.31 21.55 2.34
CA ILE A 44 -0.83 22.27 3.50
C ILE A 44 0.10 23.42 3.93
N LYS A 45 1.42 23.17 3.88
CA LYS A 45 2.45 24.16 4.23
C LYS A 45 2.66 25.21 3.14
N GLY A 46 2.03 25.06 1.98
CA GLY A 46 2.30 25.83 0.78
C GLY A 46 3.54 25.32 0.03
N TYR A 47 3.44 25.31 -1.28
CA TYR A 47 4.50 24.80 -2.15
C TYR A 47 5.71 25.72 -2.17
N LYS A 48 6.89 25.17 -1.87
CA LYS A 48 8.16 25.94 -1.81
C LYS A 48 8.69 26.41 -3.17
N LYS A 49 8.20 25.82 -4.29
CA LYS A 49 8.65 26.10 -5.65
C LYS A 49 7.48 26.53 -6.53
N GLU A 50 7.63 27.65 -7.24
CA GLU A 50 6.57 28.23 -8.09
C GLU A 50 6.14 27.35 -9.30
N LYS A 51 6.97 26.40 -9.75
CA LYS A 51 6.73 25.59 -10.97
C LYS A 51 6.66 24.10 -10.68
N THR A 52 6.00 23.69 -9.61
CA THR A 52 5.72 22.28 -9.34
C THR A 52 4.27 21.95 -9.63
N ALA A 53 3.99 20.68 -9.96
CA ALA A 53 2.62 20.16 -9.90
C ALA A 53 2.09 20.40 -8.48
N ARG A 54 0.82 20.79 -8.37
CA ARG A 54 0.20 21.13 -7.09
C ARG A 54 -1.25 20.67 -7.05
N THR A 55 -1.74 20.46 -5.87
CA THR A 55 -3.15 20.23 -5.57
C THR A 55 -3.87 21.56 -5.37
N PHE A 56 -5.19 21.56 -5.42
CA PHE A 56 -5.99 22.77 -5.33
C PHE A 56 -7.10 22.62 -4.29
N SER A 57 -7.42 23.70 -3.59
CA SER A 57 -8.63 23.73 -2.76
C SER A 57 -9.89 23.87 -3.62
N LYS A 58 -11.06 23.48 -3.08
CA LYS A 58 -12.35 23.64 -3.75
C LYS A 58 -12.56 25.08 -4.26
N ALA A 59 -12.39 26.08 -3.39
CA ALA A 59 -12.53 27.48 -3.74
C ALA A 59 -11.55 27.98 -4.82
N ALA A 60 -10.35 27.37 -4.91
CA ALA A 60 -9.41 27.68 -5.98
C ALA A 60 -9.89 27.09 -7.32
N LEU A 61 -10.44 25.87 -7.30
CA LEU A 61 -11.00 25.22 -8.50
C LEU A 61 -12.22 25.98 -9.02
N GLU A 62 -13.13 26.41 -8.15
CA GLU A 62 -14.29 27.22 -8.52
C GLU A 62 -13.86 28.49 -9.28
N ARG A 63 -12.91 29.25 -8.73
CA ARG A 63 -12.37 30.43 -9.41
C ARG A 63 -11.75 30.12 -10.78
N LEU A 64 -10.95 29.05 -10.87
CA LEU A 64 -10.30 28.66 -12.13
C LEU A 64 -11.30 28.26 -13.21
N VAL A 65 -12.39 27.59 -12.83
CA VAL A 65 -13.46 27.18 -13.72
C VAL A 65 -14.25 28.41 -14.20
N GLU A 66 -14.56 29.34 -13.29
CA GLU A 66 -15.25 30.61 -13.62
C GLU A 66 -14.39 31.51 -14.52
N GLU A 67 -13.09 31.65 -14.23
CA GLU A 67 -12.14 32.39 -15.06
C GLU A 67 -12.01 31.79 -16.48
N ALA A 68 -12.22 30.48 -16.63
CA ALA A 68 -12.29 29.83 -17.94
C ALA A 68 -13.62 30.05 -18.69
N GLY A 69 -14.57 30.78 -18.12
CA GLY A 69 -15.89 31.06 -18.72
C GLY A 69 -16.92 29.94 -18.53
N LEU A 70 -16.61 28.91 -17.73
CA LEU A 70 -17.49 27.79 -17.44
C LEU A 70 -18.33 28.12 -16.20
N LYS A 71 -19.40 28.88 -16.40
CA LYS A 71 -20.22 29.46 -15.31
C LYS A 71 -21.09 28.46 -14.55
N GLN A 72 -21.38 27.33 -15.18
CA GLN A 72 -22.12 26.24 -14.54
C GLN A 72 -21.11 25.18 -14.13
N HIS A 73 -20.99 24.90 -12.85
CA HIS A 73 -20.11 23.86 -12.38
C HIS A 73 -20.67 23.11 -11.17
N ARG A 74 -20.25 21.89 -11.02
CA ARG A 74 -20.55 21.02 -9.88
C ARG A 74 -19.25 20.33 -9.47
N ILE A 75 -18.95 20.34 -8.16
CA ILE A 75 -17.79 19.70 -7.60
C ILE A 75 -18.28 18.56 -6.72
N TYR A 76 -17.75 17.37 -6.97
CA TYR A 76 -17.96 16.18 -6.15
C TYR A 76 -16.73 15.93 -5.30
N GLY A 77 -16.95 15.56 -4.03
CA GLY A 77 -15.91 14.97 -3.20
C GLY A 77 -15.63 13.53 -3.63
N VAL A 78 -14.39 13.14 -3.65
CA VAL A 78 -13.95 11.79 -4.05
C VAL A 78 -13.09 11.17 -2.97
N LEU A 79 -13.41 9.95 -2.56
CA LEU A 79 -12.70 9.14 -1.58
C LEU A 79 -12.43 7.73 -2.14
N PRO A 80 -11.31 7.11 -1.82
CA PRO A 80 -10.12 7.65 -1.12
C PRO A 80 -9.27 8.55 -2.00
N ASP A 81 -9.34 8.39 -3.32
CA ASP A 81 -8.56 9.11 -4.33
C ASP A 81 -9.26 9.03 -5.69
N TYR A 82 -9.14 10.06 -6.53
CA TYR A 82 -9.75 10.07 -7.86
C TYR A 82 -9.19 9.00 -8.81
N LYS A 83 -7.98 8.49 -8.54
CA LYS A 83 -7.37 7.40 -9.32
C LYS A 83 -8.04 6.05 -9.06
N PHE A 84 -8.56 5.87 -7.84
CA PHE A 84 -9.25 4.66 -7.37
C PHE A 84 -10.52 5.03 -6.59
N PRO A 85 -11.49 5.71 -7.21
CA PRO A 85 -12.66 6.20 -6.52
C PRO A 85 -13.52 5.05 -6.02
N THR A 86 -13.85 5.06 -4.73
CA THR A 86 -14.88 4.20 -4.14
C THR A 86 -16.16 4.98 -3.89
N TYR A 87 -16.01 6.24 -3.47
CA TYR A 87 -17.10 7.17 -3.19
C TYR A 87 -16.93 8.47 -3.97
N ILE A 88 -17.95 8.87 -4.71
CA ILE A 88 -18.09 10.17 -5.37
C ILE A 88 -19.40 10.76 -4.88
N PHE A 89 -19.36 11.90 -4.17
CA PHE A 89 -20.56 12.49 -3.56
C PHE A 89 -20.65 14.00 -3.81
N SER A 90 -21.87 14.47 -4.01
CA SER A 90 -22.19 15.89 -4.16
C SER A 90 -22.30 16.59 -2.81
N GLU A 91 -22.33 17.93 -2.79
CA GLU A 91 -22.59 18.72 -1.58
C GLU A 91 -23.97 18.47 -0.98
N GLU A 92 -24.94 18.04 -1.80
CA GLU A 92 -26.32 17.76 -1.38
C GLU A 92 -26.48 16.39 -0.70
N TYR A 93 -25.44 15.54 -0.73
CA TYR A 93 -25.44 14.22 -0.11
C TYR A 93 -24.51 14.17 1.09
N LYS A 94 -25.05 13.77 2.23
CA LYS A 94 -24.25 13.52 3.43
C LYS A 94 -23.98 12.02 3.58
N PRO A 95 -22.78 11.53 3.21
CA PRO A 95 -22.41 10.14 3.49
C PRO A 95 -22.34 9.92 4.99
N THR A 96 -22.75 8.75 5.45
CA THR A 96 -22.53 8.32 6.83
C THR A 96 -21.12 7.70 6.96
N ALA A 97 -20.57 7.64 8.18
CA ALA A 97 -19.30 6.95 8.42
C ALA A 97 -19.36 5.48 7.99
N SER A 98 -20.50 4.82 8.23
CA SER A 98 -20.71 3.42 7.79
C SER A 98 -20.69 3.26 6.27
N ASP A 99 -21.07 4.27 5.51
CA ASP A 99 -20.94 4.26 4.05
C ASP A 99 -19.47 4.26 3.62
N MET A 100 -18.58 4.85 4.40
CA MET A 100 -17.17 5.08 4.09
C MET A 100 -16.20 4.05 4.71
N GLU A 101 -16.69 3.11 5.51
CA GLU A 101 -15.87 2.12 6.22
C GLU A 101 -15.04 1.19 5.31
N ASN A 102 -15.58 0.86 4.14
CA ASN A 102 -14.95 -0.08 3.20
C ASN A 102 -14.01 0.60 2.20
N ILE A 103 -13.59 1.83 2.46
CA ILE A 103 -12.63 2.52 1.61
C ILE A 103 -11.24 1.92 1.83
N ALA A 104 -10.63 1.44 0.75
CA ALA A 104 -9.24 0.99 0.76
C ALA A 104 -8.31 2.19 0.58
N TYR A 105 -7.35 2.35 1.49
CA TYR A 105 -6.42 3.47 1.44
C TYR A 105 -5.28 3.28 0.45
N THR A 106 -4.89 4.38 -0.19
CA THR A 106 -3.81 4.43 -1.18
C THR A 106 -2.79 5.49 -0.78
N TYR A 107 -1.90 5.15 0.15
CA TYR A 107 -0.87 6.07 0.61
C TYR A 107 0.50 5.75 0.01
N GLY A 108 1.22 6.77 -0.45
CA GLY A 108 2.59 6.63 -0.94
C GLY A 108 3.57 6.13 0.14
N LYS A 109 4.66 5.49 -0.28
CA LYS A 109 5.68 4.90 0.63
C LYS A 109 6.26 5.88 1.65
N ASN A 110 6.37 7.16 1.28
CA ASN A 110 6.96 8.20 2.13
C ASN A 110 5.92 8.87 3.04
N SER A 111 4.72 8.30 3.18
CA SER A 111 3.69 8.80 4.08
C SER A 111 4.10 8.60 5.54
N LEU A 112 3.87 9.62 6.36
CA LEU A 112 4.06 9.59 7.81
C LEU A 112 2.66 9.60 8.46
N LEU A 113 1.98 8.45 8.46
CA LEU A 113 0.61 8.35 8.95
C LEU A 113 0.57 8.46 10.47
N VAL A 114 -0.03 9.54 10.97
CA VAL A 114 -0.17 9.83 12.40
C VAL A 114 -1.60 9.63 12.91
N ALA A 115 -2.57 9.46 12.00
CA ALA A 115 -3.97 9.20 12.30
C ALA A 115 -4.61 8.31 11.23
N ASP A 116 -5.68 7.61 11.60
CA ASP A 116 -6.57 6.90 10.67
C ASP A 116 -7.68 7.84 10.24
N GLU A 117 -7.75 8.18 8.95
CA GLU A 117 -8.79 9.07 8.43
C GLU A 117 -10.21 8.51 8.62
N LYS A 118 -10.40 7.18 8.66
CA LYS A 118 -11.71 6.57 8.95
C LYS A 118 -12.26 6.99 10.31
N SER A 119 -11.40 7.15 11.30
CA SER A 119 -11.81 7.56 12.65
C SER A 119 -12.36 8.99 12.70
N ILE A 120 -12.12 9.78 11.64
CA ILE A 120 -12.48 11.20 11.58
C ILE A 120 -13.70 11.45 10.68
N TYR A 121 -14.05 10.52 9.80
CA TYR A 121 -15.13 10.74 8.81
C TYR A 121 -16.48 11.09 9.43
N GLN A 122 -16.85 10.47 10.57
CA GLN A 122 -18.11 10.79 11.24
C GLN A 122 -18.12 12.25 11.71
N ASP A 123 -17.07 12.70 12.37
CA ASP A 123 -16.96 14.08 12.85
C ASP A 123 -16.97 15.08 11.69
N LEU A 124 -16.31 14.78 10.56
CA LEU A 124 -16.33 15.63 9.38
C LEU A 124 -17.73 15.73 8.76
N THR A 125 -18.49 14.63 8.78
CA THR A 125 -19.86 14.58 8.29
C THR A 125 -20.80 15.35 9.22
N ASP A 126 -20.72 15.12 10.51
CA ASP A 126 -21.58 15.74 11.53
C ASP A 126 -21.40 17.27 11.60
N ASN A 127 -20.20 17.75 11.28
CA ASN A 127 -19.88 19.18 11.22
C ASN A 127 -20.03 19.82 9.80
N ASP A 128 -20.59 19.09 8.83
CA ASP A 128 -20.80 19.57 7.44
C ASP A 128 -19.51 20.00 6.72
N VAL A 129 -18.37 19.42 7.05
CA VAL A 129 -17.06 19.80 6.47
C VAL A 129 -16.43 18.67 5.63
N LEU A 130 -17.08 17.53 5.47
CA LEU A 130 -16.53 16.40 4.73
C LEU A 130 -16.17 16.79 3.28
N MET A 131 -16.97 17.59 2.60
CA MET A 131 -16.67 18.08 1.25
C MET A 131 -15.38 18.90 1.21
N PHE A 132 -15.15 19.76 2.20
CA PHE A 132 -13.90 20.54 2.31
C PHE A 132 -12.67 19.64 2.46
N PHE A 133 -12.81 18.53 3.20
CA PHE A 133 -11.74 17.58 3.50
C PHE A 133 -11.71 16.35 2.59
N ALA A 134 -12.58 16.26 1.56
CA ALA A 134 -12.51 15.18 0.58
C ALA A 134 -11.11 15.07 -0.01
N ASN A 135 -10.59 13.86 -0.18
CA ASN A 135 -9.19 13.67 -0.61
C ASN A 135 -8.92 14.13 -2.05
N SER A 136 -9.94 14.07 -2.88
CA SER A 136 -9.88 14.53 -4.27
C SER A 136 -11.22 15.12 -4.69
N PHE A 137 -11.23 15.82 -5.82
CA PHE A 137 -12.44 16.36 -6.44
C PHE A 137 -12.62 15.80 -7.84
N LEU A 138 -13.88 15.56 -8.22
CA LEU A 138 -14.34 15.44 -9.59
C LEU A 138 -15.12 16.71 -9.92
N VAL A 139 -14.70 17.42 -10.96
CA VAL A 139 -15.32 18.67 -11.38
C VAL A 139 -16.02 18.47 -12.71
N GLU A 140 -17.30 18.83 -12.74
CA GLU A 140 -18.13 18.92 -13.94
C GLU A 140 -18.41 20.38 -14.20
N ALA A 141 -18.08 20.88 -15.39
CA ALA A 141 -18.22 22.32 -15.71
C ALA A 141 -18.68 22.55 -17.15
N SER A 142 -19.54 23.52 -17.34
CA SER A 142 -20.12 23.91 -18.65
C SER A 142 -20.30 25.43 -18.76
N ALA A 143 -20.31 25.93 -19.99
CA ALA A 143 -20.64 27.35 -20.25
C ALA A 143 -22.13 27.64 -20.11
N GLU A 144 -23.00 26.69 -20.48
CA GLU A 144 -24.44 26.90 -20.56
C GLU A 144 -25.21 26.19 -19.45
N GLN A 145 -25.14 24.85 -19.38
CA GLN A 145 -25.93 24.07 -18.43
C GLN A 145 -25.30 22.75 -18.10
N LEU A 146 -25.62 22.24 -16.92
CA LEU A 146 -25.24 20.88 -16.48
C LEU A 146 -26.48 19.97 -16.47
N ASN A 147 -26.25 18.66 -16.50
CA ASN A 147 -27.32 17.69 -16.34
C ASN A 147 -27.99 17.84 -14.97
N ALA A 148 -29.28 18.21 -14.96
CA ALA A 148 -30.04 18.39 -13.71
C ALA A 148 -30.24 17.06 -12.96
N ASN A 149 -30.24 15.91 -13.67
CA ASN A 149 -30.37 14.58 -13.06
C ASN A 149 -29.03 13.88 -12.87
N ALA A 150 -27.99 14.62 -12.52
CA ALA A 150 -26.73 14.02 -12.14
C ALA A 150 -26.82 13.36 -10.74
N PRO A 151 -26.09 12.23 -10.49
CA PRO A 151 -26.19 11.52 -9.22
C PRO A 151 -25.68 12.35 -8.05
N LEU A 152 -26.32 12.19 -6.90
CA LEU A 152 -25.87 12.76 -5.62
C LEU A 152 -24.74 11.96 -5.02
N LEU A 153 -24.78 10.63 -5.19
CA LEU A 153 -23.78 9.69 -4.76
C LEU A 153 -23.52 8.66 -5.84
N VAL A 154 -22.28 8.31 -6.05
CA VAL A 154 -21.86 7.12 -6.82
C VAL A 154 -20.87 6.31 -6.00
N THR A 155 -21.10 5.02 -5.89
CA THR A 155 -20.18 4.09 -5.24
C THR A 155 -19.78 2.97 -6.19
N ALA A 156 -18.50 2.59 -6.14
CA ALA A 156 -17.98 1.46 -6.88
C ALA A 156 -16.78 0.85 -6.14
N ARG A 157 -16.71 -0.49 -6.07
CA ARG A 157 -15.56 -1.17 -5.48
C ARG A 157 -14.61 -1.59 -6.59
N GLY A 158 -13.58 -0.79 -6.80
CA GLY A 158 -12.57 -1.06 -7.83
C GLY A 158 -11.75 -2.32 -7.57
N GLU A 159 -11.60 -2.73 -6.31
CA GLU A 159 -10.92 -3.95 -5.88
C GLU A 159 -11.66 -5.24 -6.25
N ASN A 160 -12.94 -5.19 -6.55
CA ASN A 160 -13.68 -6.34 -7.04
C ASN A 160 -13.19 -6.75 -8.43
N LYS A 161 -13.17 -8.04 -8.73
CA LYS A 161 -12.94 -8.51 -10.10
C LYS A 161 -14.01 -7.99 -11.05
N ALA A 162 -13.67 -7.86 -12.33
CA ALA A 162 -14.54 -7.25 -13.33
C ALA A 162 -15.94 -7.91 -13.43
N GLU A 163 -16.03 -9.21 -13.16
CA GLU A 163 -17.27 -9.99 -13.16
C GLU A 163 -18.22 -9.69 -11.98
N TYR A 164 -17.75 -8.97 -10.95
CA TYR A 164 -18.52 -8.64 -9.73
C TYR A 164 -18.62 -7.13 -9.49
N ARG A 165 -18.13 -6.33 -10.43
CA ARG A 165 -18.07 -4.88 -10.25
C ARG A 165 -19.38 -4.21 -10.61
N ILE A 166 -20.12 -3.78 -9.59
CA ILE A 166 -21.37 -3.06 -9.71
C ILE A 166 -21.14 -1.59 -9.27
N ILE A 167 -21.73 -0.65 -10.01
CA ILE A 167 -21.81 0.75 -9.64
C ILE A 167 -23.19 0.98 -9.03
N THR A 168 -23.25 1.62 -7.87
CA THR A 168 -24.49 2.09 -7.25
C THR A 168 -24.53 3.61 -7.31
N ALA A 169 -25.66 4.19 -7.76
CA ALA A 169 -25.88 5.63 -7.81
C ALA A 169 -27.17 5.99 -7.09
N ILE A 170 -27.17 7.13 -6.39
CA ILE A 170 -28.34 7.75 -5.78
C ILE A 170 -28.60 9.06 -6.48
N TYR A 171 -29.85 9.28 -6.90
CA TYR A 171 -30.25 10.44 -7.69
C TYR A 171 -31.11 11.42 -6.87
N PRO A 172 -31.23 12.71 -7.31
CA PRO A 172 -32.06 13.75 -6.65
C PRO A 172 -33.53 13.38 -6.49
N ASP A 173 -34.09 12.61 -7.44
CA ASP A 173 -35.45 12.08 -7.40
C ASP A 173 -35.67 10.96 -6.38
N LYS A 174 -34.66 10.68 -5.54
CA LYS A 174 -34.64 9.57 -4.57
C LYS A 174 -34.73 8.20 -5.21
N THR A 175 -34.15 8.03 -6.37
CA THR A 175 -33.94 6.71 -7.01
C THR A 175 -32.54 6.20 -6.66
N VAL A 176 -32.45 4.94 -6.27
CA VAL A 176 -31.21 4.16 -6.22
C VAL A 176 -31.11 3.33 -7.49
N ALA A 177 -30.02 3.45 -8.22
CA ALA A 177 -29.75 2.64 -9.41
C ALA A 177 -28.49 1.83 -9.27
N LYS A 178 -28.51 0.58 -9.72
CA LYS A 178 -27.34 -0.28 -9.82
C LYS A 178 -27.12 -0.72 -11.26
N GLN A 179 -25.87 -0.70 -11.70
CA GLN A 179 -25.49 -1.15 -13.03
C GLN A 179 -24.14 -1.85 -13.01
N ALA A 180 -23.95 -2.75 -13.96
CA ALA A 180 -22.67 -3.43 -14.15
C ALA A 180 -21.61 -2.42 -14.63
N ALA A 181 -20.50 -2.28 -13.91
CA ALA A 181 -19.36 -1.45 -14.34
C ALA A 181 -18.62 -2.05 -15.54
N HIS A 182 -18.79 -3.34 -15.78
CA HIS A 182 -18.21 -4.07 -16.89
C HIS A 182 -19.21 -5.10 -17.42
N SER A 183 -19.19 -5.39 -18.73
CA SER A 183 -20.13 -6.36 -19.34
C SER A 183 -20.12 -7.75 -18.65
N LYS A 184 -18.97 -8.17 -18.11
CA LYS A 184 -18.87 -9.44 -17.33
C LYS A 184 -19.70 -9.42 -16.05
N ALA A 185 -19.95 -8.26 -15.43
CA ALA A 185 -20.71 -8.13 -14.20
C ALA A 185 -22.23 -8.16 -14.43
N GLN A 186 -22.70 -8.15 -15.67
CA GLN A 186 -24.13 -8.19 -15.97
C GLN A 186 -24.82 -9.43 -15.37
N LYS A 187 -24.16 -10.58 -15.41
CA LYS A 187 -24.67 -11.83 -14.82
C LYS A 187 -24.81 -11.69 -13.30
N HIS A 188 -23.87 -11.04 -12.65
CA HIS A 188 -23.91 -10.83 -11.20
C HIS A 188 -25.04 -9.90 -10.78
N LEU A 189 -25.26 -8.81 -11.53
CA LEU A 189 -26.40 -7.90 -11.31
C LEU A 189 -27.75 -8.61 -11.47
N LEU A 190 -27.87 -9.49 -12.48
CA LEU A 190 -29.06 -10.34 -12.68
C LEU A 190 -29.27 -11.30 -11.51
N GLN A 191 -28.20 -11.90 -11.00
CA GLN A 191 -28.27 -12.81 -9.86
C GLN A 191 -28.72 -12.09 -8.58
N MET A 192 -28.23 -10.88 -8.32
CA MET A 192 -28.67 -10.03 -7.20
C MET A 192 -30.19 -9.79 -7.26
N ALA A 193 -30.70 -9.35 -8.41
CA ALA A 193 -32.13 -9.11 -8.58
C ALA A 193 -32.97 -10.39 -8.39
N GLU A 194 -32.47 -11.53 -8.86
CA GLU A 194 -33.13 -12.83 -8.67
C GLU A 194 -33.09 -13.28 -7.20
N ASN A 195 -31.98 -13.08 -6.49
CA ASN A 195 -31.87 -13.39 -5.05
C ASN A 195 -32.93 -12.59 -4.26
N GLU A 196 -33.07 -11.30 -4.51
CA GLU A 196 -34.08 -10.45 -3.85
C GLU A 196 -35.51 -10.95 -4.13
N ARG A 197 -35.79 -11.32 -5.36
CA ARG A 197 -37.09 -11.88 -5.76
C ARG A 197 -37.39 -13.21 -5.05
N VAL A 198 -36.40 -14.10 -4.98
CA VAL A 198 -36.55 -15.39 -4.30
C VAL A 198 -36.79 -15.20 -2.81
N LEU A 199 -36.02 -14.36 -2.16
CA LEU A 199 -36.16 -14.06 -0.72
C LEU A 199 -37.53 -13.45 -0.40
N ALA A 200 -38.01 -12.51 -1.19
CA ALA A 200 -39.34 -11.93 -1.02
C ALA A 200 -40.46 -12.96 -1.16
N ASN A 201 -40.36 -13.85 -2.16
CA ASN A 201 -41.35 -14.95 -2.37
C ASN A 201 -41.35 -15.96 -1.21
N ARG A 202 -40.26 -16.03 -0.43
CA ARG A 202 -40.17 -16.89 0.76
C ARG A 202 -40.64 -16.17 2.03
N GLY A 203 -41.09 -14.89 1.93
CA GLY A 203 -41.57 -14.09 3.05
C GLY A 203 -40.48 -13.46 3.87
N VAL A 204 -39.26 -13.34 3.34
CA VAL A 204 -38.21 -12.48 3.89
C VAL A 204 -38.50 -11.04 3.49
N HIS A 205 -38.39 -10.13 4.44
CA HIS A 205 -38.52 -8.71 4.15
C HIS A 205 -37.27 -8.21 3.43
N VAL A 206 -37.38 -7.94 2.14
CA VAL A 206 -36.29 -7.46 1.29
C VAL A 206 -36.79 -6.35 0.37
N PHE A 207 -36.02 -5.29 0.22
CA PHE A 207 -36.29 -4.25 -0.76
C PHE A 207 -35.97 -4.78 -2.16
N GLN A 208 -37.01 -4.93 -2.97
CA GLN A 208 -36.87 -5.35 -4.36
C GLN A 208 -36.74 -4.15 -5.27
N GLY A 209 -35.87 -4.26 -6.26
CA GLY A 209 -35.78 -3.31 -7.37
C GLY A 209 -36.37 -3.85 -8.65
N GLU A 210 -36.53 -2.98 -9.63
CA GLU A 210 -36.95 -3.28 -10.98
C GLU A 210 -35.74 -3.27 -11.91
N LEU A 211 -35.52 -4.37 -12.62
CA LEU A 211 -34.42 -4.48 -13.59
C LEU A 211 -34.95 -4.18 -15.00
N LYS A 212 -34.53 -3.06 -15.58
CA LYS A 212 -34.86 -2.64 -16.94
C LYS A 212 -33.61 -2.24 -17.72
N ASN A 213 -33.45 -2.73 -18.92
CA ASN A 213 -32.34 -2.38 -19.82
C ASN A 213 -30.94 -2.51 -19.19
N GLY A 214 -30.77 -3.49 -18.29
CA GLY A 214 -29.46 -3.71 -17.61
C GLY A 214 -29.19 -2.78 -16.43
N VAL A 215 -30.15 -1.98 -16.03
CA VAL A 215 -30.12 -1.13 -14.84
C VAL A 215 -31.17 -1.62 -13.86
N TRP A 216 -30.77 -1.91 -12.65
CA TRP A 216 -31.64 -2.24 -11.53
C TRP A 216 -31.94 -0.94 -10.76
N THR A 217 -33.21 -0.68 -10.45
CA THR A 217 -33.63 0.57 -9.76
C THR A 217 -34.63 0.31 -8.66
N ARG A 218 -34.56 1.08 -7.58
CA ARG A 218 -35.56 1.12 -6.49
C ARG A 218 -35.65 2.52 -5.88
N PRO A 219 -36.71 2.81 -5.10
CA PRO A 219 -36.74 4.02 -4.27
C PRO A 219 -35.63 4.04 -3.23
N PHE A 220 -35.13 5.22 -2.90
CA PHE A 220 -34.28 5.45 -1.75
C PHE A 220 -35.13 5.50 -0.47
N TYR A 221 -34.77 4.69 0.51
CA TYR A 221 -35.43 4.65 1.82
C TYR A 221 -34.53 5.31 2.87
N ASN A 222 -35.07 6.34 3.55
CA ASN A 222 -34.37 7.00 4.63
C ASN A 222 -34.68 6.27 5.97
N LEU A 223 -34.11 5.10 6.13
CA LEU A 223 -34.26 4.23 7.32
C LEU A 223 -32.92 4.08 8.03
N ARG A 224 -33.00 3.79 9.32
CA ARG A 224 -31.79 3.51 10.11
C ARG A 224 -31.19 2.16 9.72
N ARG A 225 -29.91 2.10 9.54
CA ARG A 225 -29.19 0.87 9.27
C ARG A 225 -29.17 -0.04 10.49
N ALA A 226 -29.33 -1.33 10.26
CA ALA A 226 -29.40 -2.31 11.36
C ALA A 226 -28.04 -2.47 12.06
N ASP A 227 -26.91 -2.39 11.34
CA ASP A 227 -25.57 -2.42 11.95
C ASP A 227 -25.31 -1.23 12.88
N THR A 228 -25.80 -0.03 12.54
CA THR A 228 -25.73 1.16 13.41
C THR A 228 -26.55 0.96 14.68
N CYS A 229 -27.81 0.47 14.56
CA CYS A 229 -28.66 0.17 15.72
C CYS A 229 -28.02 -0.89 16.63
N PHE A 230 -27.52 -1.97 16.03
CA PHE A 230 -26.86 -3.06 16.77
C PHE A 230 -25.61 -2.56 17.50
N SER A 231 -24.80 -1.74 16.84
CA SER A 231 -23.61 -1.09 17.41
C SER A 231 -23.96 -0.22 18.63
N GLU A 232 -25.02 0.59 18.56
CA GLU A 232 -25.49 1.42 19.66
C GLU A 232 -25.97 0.57 20.85
N TYR A 233 -26.72 -0.50 20.59
CA TYR A 233 -27.14 -1.44 21.66
C TYR A 233 -25.93 -2.11 22.33
N LEU A 234 -24.88 -2.46 21.57
CA LEU A 234 -23.64 -2.98 22.12
C LEU A 234 -22.91 -1.94 22.99
N LYS A 235 -22.87 -0.68 22.56
CA LYS A 235 -22.23 0.43 23.31
C LYS A 235 -22.93 0.69 24.66
N HIS A 236 -24.24 0.57 24.71
CA HIS A 236 -25.06 0.83 25.92
C HIS A 236 -25.40 -0.43 26.71
N ALA A 237 -24.83 -1.60 26.34
CA ALA A 237 -25.12 -2.89 26.96
C ALA A 237 -26.60 -3.26 26.98
N GLU A 238 -27.37 -2.87 25.99
CA GLU A 238 -28.79 -3.17 25.80
C GLU A 238 -28.99 -4.59 25.25
N LEU A 239 -28.61 -5.58 26.03
CA LEU A 239 -28.57 -6.99 25.63
C LEU A 239 -29.91 -7.53 25.11
N ASN A 240 -31.04 -7.09 25.67
CA ASN A 240 -32.34 -7.52 25.21
C ASN A 240 -32.59 -7.12 23.74
N GLU A 241 -32.19 -5.93 23.36
CA GLU A 241 -32.34 -5.45 21.97
C GLU A 241 -31.36 -6.16 21.05
N VAL A 242 -30.13 -6.41 21.53
CA VAL A 242 -29.15 -7.24 20.80
C VAL A 242 -29.74 -8.63 20.49
N TRP A 243 -30.33 -9.30 21.52
CA TRP A 243 -30.90 -10.65 21.31
C TRP A 243 -32.14 -10.65 20.39
N LYS A 244 -32.98 -9.64 20.48
CA LYS A 244 -34.12 -9.49 19.56
C LYS A 244 -33.65 -9.38 18.11
N MET A 245 -32.65 -8.55 17.83
CA MET A 245 -32.12 -8.40 16.47
C MET A 245 -31.47 -9.68 15.95
N VAL A 246 -30.72 -10.39 16.82
CA VAL A 246 -30.10 -11.68 16.44
C VAL A 246 -31.15 -12.72 16.14
N GLU A 247 -32.20 -12.81 16.98
CA GLU A 247 -33.26 -13.80 16.78
C GLU A 247 -34.09 -13.48 15.51
N GLU A 248 -34.37 -12.22 15.26
CA GLU A 248 -35.04 -11.83 14.01
C GLU A 248 -34.21 -12.14 12.77
N LEU A 249 -32.88 -11.93 12.81
CA LEU A 249 -32.00 -12.37 11.75
C LEU A 249 -32.07 -13.89 11.55
N ARG A 250 -32.03 -14.66 12.67
CA ARG A 250 -32.16 -16.13 12.63
C ARG A 250 -33.48 -16.56 11.98
N GLU A 251 -34.60 -15.96 12.37
CA GLU A 251 -35.91 -16.28 11.79
C GLU A 251 -35.96 -16.00 10.28
N ASN A 252 -35.39 -14.89 9.83
CA ASN A 252 -35.30 -14.55 8.42
C ASN A 252 -34.40 -15.52 7.64
N LEU A 253 -33.29 -15.95 8.24
CA LEU A 253 -32.40 -16.97 7.64
C LEU A 253 -33.12 -18.33 7.51
N LEU A 254 -33.90 -18.74 8.52
CA LEU A 254 -34.70 -19.97 8.46
C LEU A 254 -35.79 -19.90 7.36
N LYS A 255 -36.35 -18.73 7.09
CA LYS A 255 -37.31 -18.51 5.97
C LYS A 255 -36.64 -18.49 4.61
N SER A 256 -35.37 -18.04 4.53
CA SER A 256 -34.69 -17.76 3.28
C SER A 256 -34.45 -18.99 2.40
N SER A 257 -34.41 -20.20 2.97
CA SER A 257 -34.01 -21.43 2.28
C SER A 257 -34.70 -22.64 2.83
N GLU A 258 -34.68 -23.76 2.06
CA GLU A 258 -34.86 -25.09 2.62
C GLU A 258 -33.71 -25.38 3.57
N ILE A 259 -34.02 -26.18 4.62
CA ILE A 259 -33.09 -26.55 5.65
C ILE A 259 -32.84 -28.04 5.60
N SER A 260 -31.57 -28.40 5.66
CA SER A 260 -31.10 -29.75 5.91
C SER A 260 -30.22 -29.81 7.18
N PHE A 261 -29.93 -31.03 7.61
CA PHE A 261 -28.96 -31.32 8.66
C PHE A 261 -27.87 -32.25 8.10
N ASP A 262 -27.58 -32.07 6.82
CA ASP A 262 -26.64 -32.89 6.08
C ASP A 262 -25.21 -32.65 6.52
N ALA A 263 -24.44 -33.71 6.66
CA ALA A 263 -23.01 -33.65 6.89
C ALA A 263 -22.25 -33.00 5.70
N ASP A 264 -22.78 -33.15 4.47
CA ASP A 264 -22.22 -32.53 3.28
C ASP A 264 -22.61 -31.03 3.18
N ASN A 265 -21.84 -30.19 3.79
CA ASN A 265 -22.04 -28.73 3.82
C ASN A 265 -20.82 -27.95 3.29
N ALA A 266 -20.93 -26.63 3.20
CA ALA A 266 -19.94 -25.77 2.61
C ALA A 266 -18.54 -25.84 3.28
N LEU A 267 -18.45 -26.16 4.57
CA LEU A 267 -17.19 -26.35 5.29
C LEU A 267 -16.51 -27.65 4.90
N VAL A 268 -17.29 -28.74 4.86
CA VAL A 268 -16.81 -30.09 4.49
C VAL A 268 -16.38 -30.11 3.03
N GLN A 269 -17.19 -29.55 2.12
CA GLN A 269 -16.88 -29.47 0.68
C GLN A 269 -15.57 -28.70 0.39
N ARG A 270 -15.16 -27.77 1.27
CA ARG A 270 -13.90 -27.03 1.16
C ARG A 270 -12.76 -27.64 1.98
N GLY A 271 -12.98 -28.76 2.65
CA GLY A 271 -11.96 -29.41 3.48
C GLY A 271 -11.60 -28.66 4.75
N ILE A 272 -12.47 -27.76 5.22
CA ILE A 272 -12.28 -26.97 6.45
C ILE A 272 -12.71 -27.78 7.67
N ALA A 273 -13.76 -28.59 7.56
CA ALA A 273 -14.28 -29.41 8.64
C ALA A 273 -14.35 -30.89 8.25
N SER A 274 -14.39 -31.76 9.29
CA SER A 274 -14.67 -33.18 9.11
C SER A 274 -16.16 -33.44 8.85
N PRO A 275 -16.56 -34.47 8.05
CA PRO A 275 -17.94 -34.90 7.90
C PRO A 275 -18.63 -35.31 9.22
N ASP A 276 -17.86 -35.69 10.22
CA ASP A 276 -18.36 -36.08 11.55
C ASP A 276 -18.76 -34.89 12.44
N GLU A 277 -18.44 -33.65 12.00
CA GLU A 277 -18.71 -32.44 12.76
C GLU A 277 -20.09 -31.86 12.41
N SER A 278 -20.90 -31.55 13.41
CA SER A 278 -22.24 -31.00 13.24
C SER A 278 -22.26 -29.48 13.34
N PHE A 279 -22.91 -28.84 12.36
CA PHE A 279 -23.04 -27.37 12.27
C PHE A 279 -24.50 -26.89 12.39
N GLY A 280 -25.38 -27.75 12.92
CA GLY A 280 -26.80 -27.43 13.10
C GLY A 280 -27.55 -27.33 11.76
N ALA A 281 -28.39 -26.33 11.60
CA ALA A 281 -29.18 -26.12 10.41
C ALA A 281 -28.30 -25.66 9.22
N ILE A 282 -28.41 -26.39 8.10
CA ILE A 282 -27.75 -26.08 6.84
C ILE A 282 -28.77 -25.47 5.88
N LEU A 283 -28.50 -24.30 5.37
CA LEU A 283 -29.31 -23.64 4.35
C LEU A 283 -28.91 -24.16 2.98
N GLU A 284 -29.84 -24.77 2.23
CA GLU A 284 -29.56 -25.22 0.85
C GLU A 284 -29.10 -24.07 -0.05
N HIS A 285 -29.60 -22.83 0.25
CA HIS A 285 -29.20 -21.60 -0.39
C HIS A 285 -28.86 -20.57 0.70
N GLY A 286 -27.59 -20.45 1.09
CA GLY A 286 -27.16 -19.49 2.09
C GLY A 286 -26.89 -18.12 1.48
N TYR A 287 -27.71 -17.12 1.78
CA TYR A 287 -27.53 -15.74 1.36
C TYR A 287 -26.59 -15.03 2.32
N VAL A 288 -25.32 -14.92 1.96
CA VAL A 288 -24.24 -14.40 2.85
C VAL A 288 -24.45 -12.93 3.20
N ASP A 289 -25.13 -12.20 2.32
CA ASP A 289 -25.43 -10.78 2.52
C ASP A 289 -26.60 -10.52 3.47
N MET A 290 -27.30 -11.54 3.96
CA MET A 290 -28.28 -11.38 5.02
C MET A 290 -27.61 -11.07 6.36
N THR A 291 -27.08 -9.87 6.47
CA THR A 291 -26.34 -9.37 7.64
C THR A 291 -26.94 -8.06 8.10
N PHE A 292 -26.56 -7.59 9.31
CA PHE A 292 -26.97 -6.27 9.82
C PHE A 292 -26.45 -5.13 8.93
N TYR A 293 -25.33 -5.33 8.23
CA TYR A 293 -24.77 -4.35 7.31
C TYR A 293 -25.68 -4.12 6.09
N ASN A 294 -26.30 -5.17 5.57
CA ASN A 294 -27.19 -5.11 4.43
C ASN A 294 -28.68 -5.16 4.85
N ALA A 295 -28.99 -4.55 5.98
CA ALA A 295 -30.35 -4.43 6.48
C ALA A 295 -30.61 -3.02 7.05
N PHE A 296 -31.88 -2.60 6.93
CA PHE A 296 -32.45 -1.47 7.66
C PHE A 296 -33.38 -1.97 8.76
N VAL A 297 -33.65 -1.12 9.74
CA VAL A 297 -34.70 -1.34 10.74
C VAL A 297 -35.92 -0.53 10.35
N ASP A 298 -37.03 -1.22 10.05
CA ASP A 298 -38.33 -0.63 9.76
C ASP A 298 -39.39 -1.22 10.68
N GLU A 299 -40.06 -0.40 11.48
CA GLU A 299 -41.05 -0.84 12.48
C GLU A 299 -40.57 -2.03 13.37
N ASN A 300 -39.33 -1.99 13.82
CA ASN A 300 -38.63 -3.04 14.58
C ASN A 300 -38.42 -4.36 13.83
N ARG A 301 -38.45 -4.33 12.49
CA ARG A 301 -38.15 -5.50 11.64
C ARG A 301 -36.92 -5.23 10.80
N LEU A 302 -36.16 -6.28 10.52
CA LEU A 302 -35.05 -6.23 9.55
C LEU A 302 -35.62 -6.29 8.13
N VAL A 303 -35.25 -5.32 7.31
CA VAL A 303 -35.55 -5.28 5.88
C VAL A 303 -34.24 -5.27 5.13
N PHE A 304 -33.97 -6.36 4.41
CA PHE A 304 -32.72 -6.60 3.73
C PHE A 304 -32.63 -5.88 2.37
N PHE A 305 -31.44 -5.60 1.94
CA PHE A 305 -31.11 -5.06 0.63
C PHE A 305 -29.77 -5.60 0.14
N ASP A 306 -29.45 -5.44 -1.13
CA ASP A 306 -28.13 -5.75 -1.69
C ASP A 306 -27.70 -7.20 -1.53
N GLN A 307 -28.61 -8.13 -1.92
CA GLN A 307 -28.39 -9.57 -1.74
C GLN A 307 -27.62 -10.17 -2.91
N GLU A 308 -26.32 -9.90 -3.00
CA GLU A 308 -25.49 -10.27 -4.13
C GLU A 308 -25.03 -11.73 -4.12
N TRP A 309 -24.78 -12.29 -2.93
CA TRP A 309 -24.07 -13.55 -2.79
C TRP A 309 -24.90 -14.67 -2.20
N MET A 310 -24.97 -15.77 -2.93
CA MET A 310 -25.61 -17.01 -2.50
C MET A 310 -24.61 -18.17 -2.58
N ILE A 311 -24.40 -18.85 -1.46
CA ILE A 311 -23.50 -20.01 -1.31
C ILE A 311 -24.37 -21.24 -1.00
N PRO A 312 -24.28 -22.33 -1.77
CA PRO A 312 -25.05 -23.55 -1.50
C PRO A 312 -24.54 -24.24 -0.22
N LYS A 313 -25.48 -24.91 0.46
CA LYS A 313 -25.24 -25.74 1.65
C LYS A 313 -24.46 -25.04 2.76
N LEU A 314 -24.85 -23.80 3.07
CA LEU A 314 -24.16 -22.97 4.03
C LEU A 314 -24.75 -23.15 5.43
N PRO A 315 -23.93 -23.38 6.49
CA PRO A 315 -24.42 -23.39 7.86
C PRO A 315 -25.09 -22.07 8.24
N LEU A 316 -26.28 -22.12 8.79
CA LEU A 316 -26.99 -20.93 9.28
C LEU A 316 -26.17 -20.18 10.35
N GLU A 317 -25.51 -20.91 11.24
CA GLU A 317 -24.67 -20.33 12.28
C GLU A 317 -23.48 -19.54 11.72
N PHE A 318 -22.97 -19.92 10.54
CA PHE A 318 -21.93 -19.14 9.86
C PHE A 318 -22.42 -17.73 9.53
N ILE A 319 -23.63 -17.57 8.98
CA ILE A 319 -24.16 -16.24 8.62
C ILE A 319 -24.43 -15.43 9.88
N LEU A 320 -24.97 -16.02 10.95
CA LEU A 320 -25.14 -15.36 12.25
C LEU A 320 -23.81 -14.89 12.83
N TYR A 321 -22.80 -15.77 12.81
CA TYR A 321 -21.45 -15.44 13.26
C TYR A 321 -20.86 -14.29 12.45
N TYR A 322 -20.94 -14.37 11.13
CA TYR A 322 -20.41 -13.37 10.21
C TYR A 322 -21.10 -12.01 10.39
N ALA A 323 -22.44 -12.00 10.51
CA ALA A 323 -23.21 -10.79 10.76
C ALA A 323 -22.83 -10.09 12.06
N VAL A 324 -22.65 -10.84 13.16
CA VAL A 324 -22.22 -10.31 14.45
C VAL A 324 -20.76 -9.85 14.40
N LYS A 325 -19.86 -10.70 13.88
CA LYS A 325 -18.42 -10.39 13.76
C LYS A 325 -18.18 -9.09 12.99
N SER A 326 -18.89 -8.88 11.88
CA SER A 326 -18.74 -7.69 11.05
C SER A 326 -19.10 -6.40 11.79
N VAL A 327 -20.10 -6.41 12.70
CA VAL A 327 -20.41 -5.25 13.54
C VAL A 327 -19.32 -5.02 14.58
N PHE A 328 -18.85 -6.07 15.26
CA PHE A 328 -17.78 -5.92 16.26
C PHE A 328 -16.45 -5.40 15.65
N GLN A 329 -16.11 -5.82 14.45
CA GLN A 329 -14.94 -5.31 13.74
C GLN A 329 -15.02 -3.79 13.48
N ARG A 330 -16.25 -3.24 13.33
CA ARG A 330 -16.51 -1.83 13.10
C ARG A 330 -16.66 -1.01 14.38
N CYS A 331 -17.32 -1.56 15.40
CA CYS A 331 -17.46 -0.90 16.70
C CYS A 331 -16.11 -0.67 17.39
N GLY A 332 -15.08 -1.43 17.06
CA GLY A 332 -13.77 -1.34 17.70
C GLY A 332 -13.85 -1.53 19.22
N SER A 333 -13.10 -0.72 19.98
CA SER A 333 -13.06 -0.76 21.44
C SER A 333 -14.25 -0.07 22.16
N THR A 334 -15.23 0.43 21.43
CA THR A 334 -16.34 1.22 22.00
C THR A 334 -17.50 0.36 22.53
N SER A 335 -17.52 -0.94 22.25
CA SER A 335 -18.56 -1.86 22.75
C SER A 335 -18.40 -2.12 24.25
N ALA A 336 -19.49 -1.95 25.02
CA ALA A 336 -19.56 -2.37 26.43
C ALA A 336 -19.81 -3.88 26.57
N VAL A 337 -20.20 -4.57 25.49
CA VAL A 337 -20.44 -6.01 25.42
C VAL A 337 -19.31 -6.69 24.66
N SER A 338 -18.74 -7.78 25.19
CA SER A 338 -17.69 -8.51 24.50
C SER A 338 -18.25 -9.38 23.35
N PHE A 339 -17.48 -9.55 22.29
CA PHE A 339 -17.80 -10.50 21.21
C PHE A 339 -18.01 -11.93 21.73
N GLU A 340 -17.22 -12.32 22.74
CA GLU A 340 -17.36 -13.63 23.39
C GLU A 340 -18.72 -13.80 24.09
N THR A 341 -19.28 -12.75 24.67
CA THR A 341 -20.61 -12.77 25.29
C THR A 341 -21.67 -13.13 24.24
N VAL A 342 -21.60 -12.51 23.07
CA VAL A 342 -22.58 -12.74 22.00
C VAL A 342 -22.39 -14.14 21.36
N THR A 343 -21.16 -14.55 21.09
CA THR A 343 -20.90 -15.88 20.51
C THR A 343 -21.25 -17.02 21.47
N LYS A 344 -21.09 -16.84 22.77
CA LYS A 344 -21.58 -17.80 23.78
C LYS A 344 -23.09 -17.90 23.80
N HIS A 345 -23.82 -16.79 23.70
CA HIS A 345 -25.27 -16.79 23.60
C HIS A 345 -25.78 -17.54 22.35
N LEU A 346 -25.02 -17.42 21.24
CA LEU A 346 -25.28 -18.16 20.01
C LEU A 346 -24.87 -19.63 20.06
N ASN A 347 -24.25 -20.10 21.14
CA ASN A 347 -23.67 -21.44 21.31
C ASN A 347 -22.55 -21.76 20.30
N ILE A 348 -21.87 -20.76 19.74
CA ILE A 348 -20.81 -20.95 18.76
C ILE A 348 -19.47 -21.19 19.48
N SER A 349 -18.95 -22.40 19.37
CA SER A 349 -17.69 -22.80 20.02
C SER A 349 -16.47 -22.07 19.40
N LYS A 350 -15.36 -21.99 20.15
CA LYS A 350 -14.09 -21.47 19.62
C LYS A 350 -13.55 -22.28 18.42
N SER A 351 -13.88 -23.57 18.32
CA SER A 351 -13.56 -24.40 17.16
C SER A 351 -14.36 -23.95 15.94
N HIS A 352 -15.68 -23.82 16.09
CA HIS A 352 -16.56 -23.34 15.01
C HIS A 352 -16.17 -21.91 14.56
N GLN A 353 -15.83 -21.00 15.48
CA GLN A 353 -15.37 -19.65 15.12
C GLN A 353 -14.16 -19.71 14.15
N ARG A 354 -13.16 -20.56 14.44
CA ARG A 354 -11.97 -20.71 13.56
C ARG A 354 -12.33 -21.29 12.20
N MET A 355 -13.26 -22.25 12.15
CA MET A 355 -13.74 -22.82 10.89
C MET A 355 -14.55 -21.80 10.07
N TYR A 356 -15.36 -20.99 10.74
CA TYR A 356 -16.11 -19.91 10.10
C TYR A 356 -15.19 -18.79 9.59
N ASP A 357 -14.12 -18.45 10.31
CA ASP A 357 -13.09 -17.51 9.82
C ASP A 357 -12.39 -18.03 8.56
N ALA A 358 -12.05 -19.33 8.53
CA ALA A 358 -11.46 -19.96 7.36
C ALA A 358 -12.45 -20.03 6.17
N LEU A 359 -13.73 -20.28 6.44
CA LEU A 359 -14.77 -20.29 5.40
C LEU A 359 -14.97 -18.90 4.81
N GLU A 360 -15.00 -17.86 5.65
CA GLU A 360 -15.10 -16.47 5.23
C GLU A 360 -13.95 -16.12 4.27
N GLU A 361 -12.71 -16.45 4.64
CA GLU A 361 -11.54 -16.22 3.78
C GLU A 361 -11.68 -16.92 2.42
N GLU A 362 -12.08 -18.19 2.41
CA GLU A 362 -12.27 -18.96 1.17
C GLU A 362 -13.44 -18.46 0.30
N ILE A 363 -14.49 -17.88 0.90
CA ILE A 363 -15.60 -17.26 0.15
C ILE A 363 -15.14 -15.97 -0.52
N TRP A 364 -14.44 -15.08 0.20
CA TRP A 364 -14.12 -13.75 -0.30
C TRP A 364 -12.85 -13.68 -1.16
N LYS A 365 -11.86 -14.55 -0.91
CA LYS A 365 -10.59 -14.57 -1.65
C LYS A 365 -10.72 -14.62 -3.19
N PRO A 366 -11.67 -15.38 -3.79
CA PRO A 366 -11.82 -15.39 -5.25
C PRO A 366 -12.42 -14.13 -5.83
N LEU A 367 -13.06 -13.28 -5.03
CA LEU A 367 -13.87 -12.14 -5.48
C LEU A 367 -13.05 -10.87 -5.67
N PHE A 368 -11.98 -10.72 -4.89
CA PHE A 368 -11.14 -9.55 -4.92
C PHE A 368 -9.93 -9.72 -5.83
N LEU A 369 -9.49 -8.61 -6.41
CA LEU A 369 -8.15 -8.52 -6.99
C LEU A 369 -7.12 -8.61 -5.85
N ARG A 370 -5.96 -9.20 -6.15
CA ARG A 370 -4.85 -9.12 -5.20
C ARG A 370 -4.48 -7.64 -5.04
N GLN A 371 -4.15 -7.23 -3.83
CA GLN A 371 -3.80 -5.83 -3.54
C GLN A 371 -2.67 -5.32 -4.46
N GLY A 372 -1.66 -6.15 -4.76
CA GLY A 372 -0.60 -5.81 -5.71
C GLY A 372 -1.09 -5.64 -7.15
N ASP A 373 -2.10 -6.42 -7.59
CA ASP A 373 -2.66 -6.33 -8.94
C ASP A 373 -3.53 -5.08 -9.11
N PHE A 374 -4.16 -4.61 -8.02
CA PHE A 374 -5.04 -3.44 -8.05
C PHE A 374 -4.26 -2.12 -7.94
N TYR A 375 -3.29 -2.05 -7.03
CA TYR A 375 -2.53 -0.83 -6.76
C TYR A 375 -1.16 -0.78 -7.46
N GLY A 376 -0.75 -1.84 -8.16
CA GLY A 376 0.58 -2.00 -8.74
C GLY A 376 1.65 -2.33 -7.67
N GLU A 377 2.92 -2.46 -8.12
CA GLU A 377 4.06 -2.75 -7.23
C GLU A 377 4.49 -1.59 -6.31
N GLY A 378 3.83 -0.44 -6.42
CA GLY A 378 4.09 0.75 -5.63
C GLY A 378 3.61 0.61 -4.19
N GLY A 379 4.29 -0.10 -3.32
CA GLY A 379 3.87 -0.37 -1.95
C GLY A 379 3.22 0.83 -1.26
N TYR A 380 1.99 0.64 -0.81
CA TYR A 380 1.24 1.63 -0.05
C TYR A 380 1.56 1.50 1.42
N CYS A 381 1.69 2.64 2.12
CA CYS A 381 1.90 2.68 3.56
C CYS A 381 0.55 2.57 4.26
N THR A 382 0.39 1.55 5.10
CA THR A 382 -0.79 1.39 5.98
C THR A 382 -0.40 1.46 7.46
N GLN A 383 0.85 1.80 7.76
CA GLN A 383 1.35 1.80 9.12
C GLN A 383 1.18 3.18 9.75
N TYR A 384 0.43 3.23 10.85
CA TYR A 384 0.25 4.45 11.65
C TYR A 384 1.35 4.60 12.69
N TYR A 385 1.80 5.85 12.89
CA TYR A 385 2.81 6.22 13.88
C TYR A 385 2.12 6.90 15.08
N THR A 386 2.05 6.20 16.21
CA THR A 386 1.59 6.78 17.47
C THR A 386 2.67 7.67 18.09
N THR A 387 2.31 8.60 18.99
CA THR A 387 3.27 9.48 19.67
C THR A 387 4.45 8.72 20.32
N PRO A 388 4.25 7.65 21.10
CA PRO A 388 5.35 6.86 21.64
C PRO A 388 6.26 6.26 20.56
N LYS A 389 5.70 5.81 19.44
CA LYS A 389 6.49 5.28 18.33
C LYS A 389 7.29 6.36 17.61
N ILE A 390 6.76 7.58 17.50
CA ILE A 390 7.48 8.74 16.95
C ILE A 390 8.66 9.10 17.86
N GLU A 391 8.47 9.09 19.19
CA GLU A 391 9.54 9.31 20.17
C GLU A 391 10.63 8.26 20.04
N GLN A 392 10.30 6.99 19.99
CA GLN A 392 11.27 5.89 19.75
C GLN A 392 12.04 6.08 18.44
N LEU A 393 11.37 6.50 17.37
CA LEU A 393 12.03 6.77 16.08
C LEU A 393 12.99 7.97 16.17
N ARG A 394 12.66 9.01 16.95
CA ARG A 394 13.57 10.14 17.23
C ARG A 394 14.80 9.69 17.99
N GLU A 395 14.61 8.94 19.08
CA GLU A 395 15.73 8.40 19.87
C GLU A 395 16.67 7.54 19.00
N HIS A 396 16.09 6.70 18.15
CA HIS A 396 16.87 5.89 17.20
C HIS A 396 17.60 6.76 16.16
N SER A 397 16.94 7.77 15.62
CA SER A 397 17.54 8.75 14.69
C SER A 397 18.72 9.48 15.33
N ASP A 398 18.57 9.95 16.57
CA ASP A 398 19.62 10.66 17.33
C ASP A 398 20.80 9.71 17.62
N ALA A 399 20.53 8.43 17.89
CA ALA A 399 21.57 7.41 18.08
C ALA A 399 22.36 7.16 16.79
N LEU A 400 21.67 7.02 15.65
CA LEU A 400 22.29 6.86 14.33
C LEU A 400 23.10 8.10 13.91
N GLU A 401 22.65 9.28 14.25
CA GLU A 401 23.40 10.52 13.97
C GLU A 401 24.71 10.57 14.76
N LYS A 402 24.70 10.18 16.04
CA LYS A 402 25.92 10.07 16.87
C LYS A 402 26.88 9.00 16.32
N GLU A 403 26.35 7.85 15.89
CA GLU A 403 27.17 6.80 15.27
C GLU A 403 27.82 7.30 13.97
N ASN A 404 27.06 7.97 13.11
CA ASN A 404 27.59 8.58 11.89
C ASN A 404 28.68 9.63 12.17
N GLN A 405 28.52 10.45 13.18
CA GLN A 405 29.55 11.41 13.61
C GLN A 405 30.82 10.68 14.03
N GLN A 406 30.71 9.61 14.83
CA GLN A 406 31.86 8.80 15.26
C GLN A 406 32.55 8.09 14.09
N LEU A 407 31.77 7.53 13.15
CA LEU A 407 32.31 6.92 11.93
C LEU A 407 33.08 7.93 11.07
N ASN A 408 32.57 9.15 10.93
CA ASN A 408 33.26 10.22 10.21
C ASN A 408 34.60 10.61 10.87
N ILE A 409 34.64 10.68 12.20
CA ILE A 409 35.89 10.94 12.95
C ILE A 409 36.89 9.81 12.69
N ASN A 410 36.47 8.56 12.77
CA ASN A 410 37.31 7.40 12.51
C ASN A 410 37.83 7.35 11.06
N LEU A 411 36.97 7.69 10.10
CA LEU A 411 37.33 7.80 8.68
C LEU A 411 38.40 8.85 8.44
N GLN A 412 38.28 10.04 9.06
CA GLN A 412 39.26 11.09 8.96
C GLN A 412 40.61 10.66 9.57
N ALA A 413 40.61 10.00 10.71
CA ALA A 413 41.81 9.44 11.31
C ALA A 413 42.51 8.42 10.40
N GLN A 414 41.75 7.52 9.77
CA GLN A 414 42.29 6.56 8.80
C GLN A 414 42.83 7.25 7.54
N LEU A 415 42.15 8.24 7.03
CA LEU A 415 42.64 9.03 5.88
C LEU A 415 43.96 9.73 6.19
N ASN A 416 44.12 10.28 7.39
CA ASN A 416 45.38 10.91 7.83
C ASN A 416 46.50 9.87 7.96
N SER A 417 46.22 8.72 8.57
CA SER A 417 47.19 7.60 8.67
C SER A 417 47.62 7.09 7.29
N ASN A 418 46.67 6.90 6.37
CA ASN A 418 46.99 6.51 4.99
C ASN A 418 47.83 7.55 4.25
N LYS A 419 47.61 8.86 4.49
CA LYS A 419 48.42 9.92 3.93
C LYS A 419 49.84 9.88 4.47
N GLN A 420 50.01 9.64 5.77
CA GLN A 420 51.32 9.47 6.38
C GLN A 420 52.05 8.25 5.80
N LEU A 421 51.42 7.08 5.73
CA LEU A 421 51.97 5.87 5.12
C LEU A 421 52.40 6.12 3.65
N SER A 422 51.58 6.88 2.90
CA SER A 422 51.91 7.21 1.52
C SER A 422 53.18 8.07 1.42
N ASN A 423 53.41 8.97 2.38
CA ASN A 423 54.65 9.75 2.44
C ASN A 423 55.84 8.88 2.80
N GLU A 424 55.69 8.00 3.79
CA GLU A 424 56.74 7.03 4.18
C GLU A 424 57.13 6.11 3.02
N ILE A 425 56.14 5.61 2.25
CA ILE A 425 56.38 4.84 1.03
C ILE A 425 57.18 5.65 0.01
N LYS A 426 56.88 6.91 -0.15
CA LYS A 426 57.61 7.81 -1.06
C LYS A 426 59.07 7.96 -0.64
N ASP A 427 59.31 8.17 0.65
CA ASP A 427 60.68 8.31 1.21
C ASP A 427 61.48 7.02 1.05
N ILE A 428 60.84 5.88 1.35
CA ILE A 428 61.45 4.53 1.14
C ILE A 428 61.80 4.33 -0.35
N LYS A 429 60.93 4.73 -1.28
CA LYS A 429 61.21 4.59 -2.72
C LYS A 429 62.39 5.45 -3.14
N GLN A 430 62.53 6.67 -2.59
CA GLN A 430 63.68 7.50 -2.84
C GLN A 430 64.97 6.87 -2.31
N ASN A 431 64.98 6.36 -1.07
CA ASN A 431 66.11 5.70 -0.47
C ASN A 431 66.53 4.43 -1.23
N VAL A 432 65.54 3.63 -1.71
CA VAL A 432 65.80 2.45 -2.56
C VAL A 432 66.47 2.87 -3.87
N ALA A 433 65.99 3.91 -4.49
CA ALA A 433 66.56 4.43 -5.76
C ALA A 433 68.01 4.89 -5.59
N GLU A 434 68.33 5.58 -4.45
CA GLU A 434 69.68 6.02 -4.13
C GLU A 434 70.62 4.84 -3.83
N LEU A 435 70.16 3.83 -3.04
CA LEU A 435 70.92 2.62 -2.79
C LEU A 435 71.16 1.78 -4.04
N THR A 436 70.20 1.73 -4.97
CA THR A 436 70.37 1.06 -6.26
C THR A 436 71.50 1.70 -7.05
N LYS A 437 71.49 3.07 -7.15
CA LYS A 437 72.54 3.81 -7.84
C LYS A 437 73.91 3.60 -7.22
N GLN A 438 73.99 3.59 -5.89
CA GLN A 438 75.24 3.28 -5.19
C GLN A 438 75.76 1.86 -5.42
N THR A 439 74.83 0.89 -5.53
CA THR A 439 75.13 -0.51 -5.81
C THR A 439 75.66 -0.68 -7.25
N GLU A 440 75.01 -0.01 -8.20
CA GLU A 440 75.44 0.01 -9.60
C GLU A 440 76.86 0.65 -9.75
N GLN A 441 77.13 1.73 -9.00
CA GLN A 441 78.43 2.33 -9.00
C GLN A 441 79.50 1.38 -8.45
N LYS A 442 79.23 0.75 -7.27
CA LYS A 442 80.12 -0.24 -6.70
C LYS A 442 80.39 -1.46 -7.59
N GLN A 443 79.36 -1.89 -8.35
CA GLN A 443 79.54 -2.93 -9.37
C GLN A 443 80.50 -2.48 -10.47
N LYS A 444 80.37 -1.24 -10.97
CA LYS A 444 81.29 -0.72 -11.98
C LYS A 444 82.72 -0.61 -11.44
N ASP A 445 82.85 -0.16 -10.21
CA ASP A 445 84.17 -0.05 -9.54
C ASP A 445 84.79 -1.43 -9.35
N ASN A 446 83.98 -2.44 -8.94
CA ASN A 446 84.46 -3.81 -8.85
C ASN A 446 84.91 -4.42 -10.19
N ILE A 447 84.13 -4.18 -11.25
CA ILE A 447 84.53 -4.60 -12.60
C ILE A 447 85.84 -3.94 -13.02
N PHE A 448 85.96 -2.63 -12.77
CA PHE A 448 87.21 -1.93 -13.05
C PHE A 448 88.41 -2.50 -12.28
N LEU A 449 88.26 -2.75 -11.01
CA LEU A 449 89.29 -3.38 -10.14
C LEU A 449 89.65 -4.78 -10.64
N GLN A 450 88.66 -5.60 -11.06
CA GLN A 450 88.92 -6.93 -11.64
C GLN A 450 89.73 -6.82 -12.96
N HIS A 451 89.42 -5.86 -13.84
CA HIS A 451 90.22 -5.62 -15.04
C HIS A 451 91.64 -5.19 -14.72
N LYS A 452 91.81 -4.34 -13.73
CA LYS A 452 93.14 -3.90 -13.28
C LYS A 452 93.95 -5.05 -12.70
N LEU A 453 93.34 -5.88 -11.85
CA LEU A 453 93.94 -7.06 -11.31
C LEU A 453 94.40 -8.09 -12.36
N LEU A 454 93.55 -8.32 -13.39
CA LEU A 454 93.90 -9.13 -14.56
C LEU A 454 95.10 -8.58 -15.33
N ALA A 455 95.14 -7.28 -15.58
CA ALA A 455 96.28 -6.64 -16.25
C ALA A 455 97.55 -6.67 -15.46
N GLU A 456 97.50 -6.56 -14.10
CA GLU A 456 98.66 -6.79 -13.19
C GLU A 456 99.09 -8.21 -13.20
N GLN A 457 98.20 -9.24 -13.21
CA GLN A 457 98.52 -10.65 -13.31
C GLN A 457 99.17 -10.96 -14.64
N GLU A 458 98.73 -10.43 -15.77
CA GLU A 458 99.34 -10.58 -17.10
C GLU A 458 100.76 -9.99 -17.10
N THR A 459 100.88 -8.76 -16.50
CA THR A 459 102.19 -8.12 -16.36
C THR A 459 103.16 -8.94 -15.51
N ASN A 460 102.72 -9.48 -14.36
CA ASN A 460 103.54 -10.34 -13.49
C ASN A 460 103.86 -11.64 -14.21
N THR A 461 102.97 -12.19 -14.96
CA THR A 461 103.25 -13.46 -15.74
C THR A 461 104.33 -13.16 -16.80
N SER A 462 104.23 -12.01 -17.49
CA SER A 462 105.26 -11.60 -18.48
C SER A 462 106.62 -11.32 -17.83
N LEU A 463 106.68 -10.66 -16.67
CA LEU A 463 107.91 -10.44 -15.90
C LEU A 463 108.51 -11.76 -15.42
N THR A 464 107.69 -12.67 -14.95
CA THR A 464 108.15 -14.00 -14.53
C THR A 464 108.78 -14.77 -15.69
N GLN A 465 108.16 -14.69 -16.84
CA GLN A 465 108.64 -15.29 -18.10
C GLN A 465 109.99 -14.66 -18.53
N GLN A 466 110.10 -13.35 -18.43
CA GLN A 466 111.36 -12.62 -18.70
C GLN A 466 112.47 -13.02 -17.70
N LEU A 467 112.11 -13.15 -16.41
CA LEU A 467 113.03 -13.56 -15.37
C LEU A 467 113.58 -15.04 -15.63
N ASN A 468 112.70 -15.94 -16.00
CA ASN A 468 113.03 -17.32 -16.37
C ASN A 468 113.94 -17.34 -17.59
N ASN A 469 113.66 -16.53 -18.62
CA ASN A 469 114.51 -16.40 -19.81
C ASN A 469 115.88 -15.85 -19.47
N GLN A 470 115.96 -14.82 -18.59
CA GLN A 470 117.25 -14.30 -18.14
C GLN A 470 118.03 -15.34 -17.26
N GLN A 471 117.33 -16.06 -16.37
CA GLN A 471 117.95 -17.18 -15.64
C GLN A 471 118.56 -18.26 -16.58
N GLY A 472 117.73 -18.69 -17.59
CA GLY A 472 118.23 -19.64 -18.61
C GLY A 472 119.39 -19.05 -19.40
N HIS A 473 119.43 -17.75 -19.68
CA HIS A 473 120.56 -17.14 -20.36
C HIS A 473 121.83 -17.10 -19.46
N ILE A 474 121.67 -16.85 -18.16
CA ILE A 474 122.74 -16.89 -17.15
C ILE A 474 123.27 -18.31 -17.00
N GLU A 475 122.37 -19.33 -17.02
CA GLU A 475 122.81 -20.72 -16.98
C GLU A 475 123.64 -21.13 -18.15
N LEU A 476 123.19 -20.68 -19.37
CA LEU A 476 123.97 -20.91 -20.65
C LEU A 476 125.30 -20.19 -20.61
N LEU A 477 125.39 -18.97 -20.10
CA LEU A 477 126.71 -18.27 -19.92
C LEU A 477 127.62 -18.97 -18.94
N LEU A 478 127.04 -19.45 -17.79
CA LEU A 478 127.81 -20.20 -16.80
C LEU A 478 128.30 -21.61 -17.37
N GLU A 479 127.51 -22.24 -18.26
CA GLU A 479 127.99 -23.45 -18.99
C GLU A 479 129.13 -23.14 -19.99
N SER A 480 128.98 -22.07 -20.69
CA SER A 480 129.98 -21.56 -21.64
C SER A 480 131.32 -21.25 -20.94
N ASP A 481 131.23 -20.56 -19.78
CA ASP A 481 132.49 -20.29 -18.97
C ASP A 481 133.10 -21.55 -18.44
N ARG A 482 132.32 -22.59 -18.05
CA ARG A 482 132.88 -23.93 -17.68
C ARG A 482 133.49 -24.70 -18.79
N GLU A 483 133.07 -24.45 -20.06
CA GLU A 483 133.75 -25.07 -21.23
C GLU A 483 134.99 -24.33 -21.64
N LEU A 484 135.19 -23.06 -21.29
CA LEU A 484 136.37 -22.28 -21.52
C LEU A 484 137.52 -22.53 -20.47
N GLU A 485 137.12 -23.10 -19.29
CA GLU A 485 138.15 -23.50 -18.27
C GLU A 485 138.61 -24.96 -18.37
N ARG A 486 138.12 -25.73 -19.39
CA ARG A 486 138.63 -27.08 -19.73
C ARG A 486 139.51 -27.04 -20.98
#